data_dfd496a3f7f5bd3c906788a7e3314bda
#
_entry.id   dfd496a3f7f5bd3c906788a7e3314bda
#
_cell.length_a   1.000
_cell.length_b   1.000
_cell.length_c   1.000
_cell.angle_alpha   90.00
_cell.angle_beta   90.00
_cell.angle_gamma   90.00
#
_symmetry.space_group_name_H-M   'P 1'
#
loop_
_entity.id
_entity.type
_entity.pdbx_description
1 polymer ?
#
loop_
_entity_poly.entity_id
_entity_poly.type
_entity_poly.pdbx_seq_one_letter_code
_entity_poly.pdbx_strand_id
1 'polypeptide(L)'
;MTGVQTCALPICSGPADILNQDYSLNTQNNPAAKGSVLQIFLTGEGLTTPAQATGAVTPVNTSGVGPVTPAPQQAVSVTIGGQPAKLDFAGEAPYLVAGVLQVDAEVPASASSGANSITVQVGNQISQSGVTVWMQ
;
A
#
# COMPACT_ATOMS: atom_id res chain seq x y z
N MET A 1 0.03 -12.23 -21.01
CA MET A 1 1.04 -11.41 -20.37
C MET A 1 1.16 -11.79 -18.92
N THR A 2 2.28 -12.33 -18.63
CA THR A 2 2.59 -12.82 -17.30
C THR A 2 2.90 -11.68 -16.36
N GLY A 3 2.34 -11.77 -15.22
CA GLY A 3 2.56 -11.07 -13.98
C GLY A 3 3.37 -9.78 -14.01
N VAL A 4 2.70 -8.68 -13.85
CA VAL A 4 3.33 -7.46 -13.39
C VAL A 4 3.93 -7.78 -12.02
N GLN A 5 5.25 -7.79 -11.93
CA GLN A 5 5.91 -7.85 -10.63
C GLN A 5 5.63 -6.54 -9.91
N THR A 6 4.74 -6.60 -8.94
CA THR A 6 4.60 -5.53 -7.96
C THR A 6 5.81 -5.60 -7.03
N CYS A 7 6.85 -4.86 -7.37
CA CYS A 7 7.92 -4.60 -6.44
C CYS A 7 7.60 -3.30 -5.70
N ALA A 8 7.25 -3.40 -4.43
CA ALA A 8 7.62 -2.34 -3.52
C ALA A 8 9.15 -2.38 -3.44
N LEU A 9 9.82 -1.35 -3.92
CA LEU A 9 11.28 -1.27 -3.86
C LEU A 9 11.77 -1.36 -2.41
N PRO A 10 12.82 -2.14 -2.12
CA PRO A 10 13.80 -2.72 -3.01
C PRO A 10 13.50 -4.18 -3.35
N ILE A 11 13.79 -4.48 -4.53
CA ILE A 11 13.96 -5.74 -5.24
C ILE A 11 13.86 -6.98 -4.33
N CYS A 12 12.67 -7.55 -4.21
CA CYS A 12 12.33 -8.94 -3.94
C CYS A 12 12.32 -9.47 -2.51
N SER A 13 12.97 -8.91 -1.51
CA SER A 13 12.83 -9.31 -0.11
C SER A 13 13.47 -8.31 0.85
N GLY A 14 12.91 -8.13 2.03
CA GLY A 14 13.42 -7.21 3.05
C GLY A 14 12.37 -6.20 3.54
N PRO A 15 12.78 -5.18 4.29
CA PRO A 15 11.90 -4.12 4.73
C PRO A 15 11.28 -3.41 3.52
N ALA A 16 9.98 -3.17 3.56
CA ALA A 16 9.31 -2.36 2.55
C ALA A 16 9.52 -0.87 2.82
N ASP A 17 9.47 -0.07 1.76
CA ASP A 17 9.36 1.39 1.88
C ASP A 17 7.93 1.76 2.27
N ILE A 18 7.65 1.66 3.56
CA ILE A 18 6.35 1.92 4.17
C ILE A 18 6.51 3.08 5.15
N LEU A 19 5.55 3.99 5.14
CA LEU A 19 5.52 5.08 6.11
C LEU A 19 4.59 4.73 7.28
N ASN A 20 5.01 5.11 8.47
CA ASN A 20 4.18 5.13 9.66
C ASN A 20 3.11 6.23 9.57
N GLN A 21 2.17 6.24 10.49
CA GLN A 21 1.08 7.23 10.52
C GLN A 21 1.57 8.68 10.57
N ASP A 22 2.73 8.93 11.10
CA ASP A 22 3.39 10.26 11.19
C ASP A 22 4.24 10.60 9.96
N TYR A 23 4.13 9.83 8.87
CA TYR A 23 4.89 9.94 7.63
C TYR A 23 6.39 9.63 7.77
N SER A 24 6.84 9.14 8.91
CA SER A 24 8.21 8.65 9.08
C SER A 24 8.37 7.26 8.46
N LEU A 25 9.59 6.95 7.99
CA LEU A 25 9.87 5.63 7.44
C LEU A 25 9.77 4.54 8.52
N ASN A 26 9.05 3.47 8.20
CA ASN A 26 8.98 2.29 9.06
C ASN A 26 10.31 1.53 9.04
N THR A 27 10.91 1.37 10.19
CA THR A 27 12.18 0.65 10.36
C THR A 27 12.19 -0.10 11.68
N GLN A 28 13.20 -0.94 11.87
CA GLN A 28 13.43 -1.61 13.16
C GLN A 28 13.56 -0.63 14.34
N ASN A 29 14.17 0.52 14.09
CA ASN A 29 14.35 1.57 15.11
C ASN A 29 13.16 2.53 15.21
N ASN A 30 12.23 2.44 14.30
CA ASN A 30 11.01 3.25 14.23
C ASN A 30 9.80 2.39 13.81
N PRO A 31 9.41 1.42 14.65
CA PRO A 31 8.32 0.50 14.33
C PRO A 31 6.95 1.16 14.48
N ALA A 32 5.98 0.67 13.72
CA ALA A 32 4.59 1.12 13.81
C ALA A 32 3.91 0.62 15.07
N ALA A 33 3.06 1.44 15.66
CA ALA A 33 2.22 1.05 16.78
C ALA A 33 1.02 0.22 16.31
N LYS A 34 0.56 -0.71 17.15
CA LYS A 34 -0.69 -1.44 16.90
C LYS A 34 -1.87 -0.48 16.83
N GLY A 35 -2.75 -0.67 15.85
CA GLY A 35 -3.88 0.22 15.59
C GLY A 35 -3.51 1.53 14.88
N SER A 36 -2.25 1.80 14.61
CA SER A 36 -1.85 2.92 13.76
C SER A 36 -2.01 2.58 12.28
N VAL A 37 -2.02 3.60 11.42
CA VAL A 37 -2.16 3.43 9.97
C VAL A 37 -0.80 3.43 9.31
N LEU A 38 -0.56 2.45 8.45
CA LEU A 38 0.59 2.37 7.57
C LEU A 38 0.22 2.89 6.19
N GLN A 39 1.12 3.64 5.56
CA GLN A 39 1.01 4.04 4.16
C GLN A 39 1.95 3.18 3.32
N ILE A 40 1.37 2.36 2.47
CA ILE A 40 2.05 1.37 1.64
C ILE A 40 2.00 1.86 0.20
N PHE A 41 3.17 1.96 -0.44
CA PHE A 41 3.26 2.37 -1.85
C PHE A 41 3.74 1.19 -2.70
N LEU A 42 3.04 0.94 -3.81
CA LEU A 42 3.35 -0.16 -4.71
C LEU A 42 2.92 0.15 -6.14
N THR A 43 3.28 -0.73 -7.07
CA THR A 43 2.89 -0.65 -8.48
C THR A 43 2.16 -1.91 -8.90
N GLY A 44 1.49 -1.90 -10.06
CA GLY A 44 0.81 -3.08 -10.59
C GLY A 44 -0.64 -3.22 -10.17
N GLU A 45 -1.31 -2.12 -9.90
CA GLU A 45 -2.72 -2.04 -9.48
C GLU A 45 -3.72 -2.44 -10.56
N GLY A 46 -3.27 -2.56 -11.82
CA GLY A 46 -4.13 -2.87 -12.94
C GLY A 46 -4.92 -1.65 -13.44
N LEU A 47 -6.13 -1.90 -13.94
CA LEU A 47 -7.00 -0.83 -14.42
C LEU A 47 -7.63 -0.07 -13.25
N THR A 48 -7.70 1.26 -13.39
CA THR A 48 -8.31 2.15 -12.40
C THR A 48 -9.62 2.76 -12.88
N THR A 49 -10.43 3.22 -11.96
CA THR A 49 -11.64 4.01 -12.23
C THR A 49 -11.65 5.26 -11.36
N PRO A 50 -11.74 6.47 -11.95
CA PRO A 50 -11.61 6.74 -13.39
C PRO A 50 -10.23 6.35 -13.93
N ALA A 51 -10.18 6.05 -15.24
CA ALA A 51 -8.92 5.73 -15.90
C ALA A 51 -8.01 6.97 -15.96
N GLN A 52 -6.73 6.78 -15.71
CA GLN A 52 -5.72 7.83 -15.86
C GLN A 52 -4.90 7.63 -17.15
N ALA A 53 -4.47 8.74 -17.73
CA ALA A 53 -3.51 8.72 -18.83
C ALA A 53 -2.11 8.41 -18.30
N THR A 54 -1.32 7.68 -19.10
CA THR A 54 0.08 7.43 -18.77
C THR A 54 0.84 8.73 -18.55
N GLY A 55 1.56 8.84 -17.44
CA GLY A 55 2.32 10.04 -17.07
C GLY A 55 1.49 11.16 -16.44
N ALA A 56 0.19 10.98 -16.28
CA ALA A 56 -0.63 11.94 -15.54
C ALA A 56 -0.22 11.97 -14.06
N VAL A 57 -0.36 13.13 -13.43
CA VAL A 57 -0.19 13.26 -11.98
C VAL A 57 -1.56 13.10 -11.32
N THR A 58 -1.62 12.26 -10.31
CA THR A 58 -2.86 11.98 -9.58
C THR A 58 -3.34 13.21 -8.83
N PRO A 59 -4.58 13.68 -9.09
CA PRO A 59 -5.14 14.84 -8.42
C PRO A 59 -5.49 14.52 -6.96
N VAL A 60 -5.47 15.54 -6.13
CA VAL A 60 -5.97 15.46 -4.75
C VAL A 60 -7.37 16.02 -4.69
N ASN A 61 -8.29 15.23 -4.21
CA ASN A 61 -9.64 15.70 -3.90
C ASN A 61 -9.75 16.07 -2.42
N THR A 62 -9.35 17.28 -2.09
CA THR A 62 -9.38 17.78 -0.71
C THR A 62 -10.74 18.33 -0.28
N SER A 63 -11.67 18.52 -1.22
CA SER A 63 -12.95 19.20 -0.94
C SER A 63 -14.19 18.35 -1.16
N GLY A 64 -14.01 17.10 -1.58
CA GLY A 64 -15.14 16.26 -1.98
C GLY A 64 -15.85 16.70 -3.27
N VAL A 65 -15.40 17.83 -3.85
CA VAL A 65 -15.89 18.38 -5.11
C VAL A 65 -14.71 18.42 -6.07
N GLY A 66 -14.73 17.59 -7.10
CA GLY A 66 -13.65 17.50 -8.08
C GLY A 66 -13.41 16.08 -8.55
N PRO A 67 -12.35 15.83 -9.33
CA PRO A 67 -12.07 14.50 -9.83
C PRO A 67 -11.87 13.53 -8.67
N VAL A 68 -12.57 12.40 -8.72
CA VAL A 68 -12.42 11.30 -7.77
C VAL A 68 -11.00 10.73 -7.94
N THR A 69 -10.33 10.47 -6.83
CA THR A 69 -9.03 9.78 -6.86
C THR A 69 -9.21 8.42 -7.54
N PRO A 70 -8.49 8.13 -8.63
CA PRO A 70 -8.58 6.84 -9.29
C PRO A 70 -8.24 5.70 -8.32
N ALA A 71 -9.00 4.63 -8.42
CA ALA A 71 -8.80 3.46 -7.58
C ALA A 71 -8.81 2.18 -8.44
N PRO A 72 -8.11 1.11 -8.02
CA PRO A 72 -8.17 -0.16 -8.72
C PRO A 72 -9.60 -0.65 -8.93
N GLN A 73 -9.89 -1.19 -10.12
CA GLN A 73 -11.19 -1.82 -10.39
C GLN A 73 -11.33 -3.15 -9.65
N GLN A 74 -10.21 -3.78 -9.33
CA GLN A 74 -10.17 -5.02 -8.57
C GLN A 74 -10.11 -4.72 -7.07
N ALA A 75 -10.69 -5.62 -6.26
CA ALA A 75 -10.63 -5.50 -4.81
C ALA A 75 -9.18 -5.52 -4.29
N VAL A 76 -8.87 -4.63 -3.37
CA VAL A 76 -7.57 -4.57 -2.69
C VAL A 76 -7.73 -5.13 -1.29
N SER A 77 -6.77 -5.93 -0.85
CA SER A 77 -6.67 -6.41 0.53
C SER A 77 -5.22 -6.45 0.99
N VAL A 78 -5.03 -6.32 2.29
CA VAL A 78 -3.69 -6.37 2.92
C VAL A 78 -3.72 -7.35 4.07
N THR A 79 -2.68 -8.17 4.19
CA THR A 79 -2.41 -8.97 5.37
C THR A 79 -1.09 -8.58 6.00
N ILE A 80 -1.06 -8.50 7.31
CA ILE A 80 0.12 -8.15 8.11
C ILE A 80 0.32 -9.22 9.17
N GLY A 81 1.47 -9.89 9.17
CA GLY A 81 1.72 -11.01 10.07
C GLY A 81 0.71 -12.14 9.92
N GLY A 82 0.16 -12.34 8.72
CA GLY A 82 -0.89 -13.33 8.45
C GLY A 82 -2.29 -12.91 8.89
N GLN A 83 -2.48 -11.70 9.44
CA GLN A 83 -3.78 -11.17 9.84
C GLN A 83 -4.30 -10.16 8.82
N PRO A 84 -5.60 -10.17 8.50
CA PRO A 84 -6.18 -9.17 7.61
C PRO A 84 -6.12 -7.79 8.28
N ALA A 85 -5.68 -6.80 7.50
CA ALA A 85 -5.66 -5.40 7.92
C ALA A 85 -6.90 -4.68 7.38
N LYS A 86 -7.46 -3.79 8.20
CA LYS A 86 -8.52 -2.88 7.75
C LYS A 86 -7.90 -1.82 6.85
N LEU A 87 -8.54 -1.54 5.71
CA LEU A 87 -8.11 -0.50 4.79
C LEU A 87 -8.94 0.77 5.04
N ASP A 88 -8.23 1.89 5.17
CA ASP A 88 -8.83 3.21 5.22
C ASP A 88 -8.79 3.90 3.85
N PHE A 89 -7.81 3.54 3.01
CA PHE A 89 -7.69 4.04 1.64
C PHE A 89 -7.02 2.98 0.75
N ALA A 90 -7.43 2.94 -0.52
CA ALA A 90 -6.75 2.22 -1.59
C ALA A 90 -7.04 2.93 -2.91
N GLY A 91 -6.03 3.56 -3.49
CA GLY A 91 -6.17 4.32 -4.73
C GLY A 91 -4.82 4.83 -5.24
N GLU A 92 -4.85 5.47 -6.39
CA GLU A 92 -3.67 6.13 -6.95
C GLU A 92 -3.09 7.13 -5.92
N ALA A 93 -1.78 7.06 -5.71
CA ALA A 93 -1.10 7.92 -4.75
C ALA A 93 -1.22 9.40 -5.15
N PRO A 94 -1.83 10.26 -4.31
CA PRO A 94 -1.97 11.67 -4.60
C PRO A 94 -0.63 12.35 -4.87
N TYR A 95 -0.59 13.26 -5.84
CA TYR A 95 0.60 13.99 -6.32
C TYR A 95 1.68 13.13 -7.00
N LEU A 96 1.53 11.81 -7.04
CA LEU A 96 2.45 10.94 -7.75
C LEU A 96 1.96 10.65 -9.17
N VAL A 97 2.85 10.12 -9.99
CA VAL A 97 2.53 9.72 -11.37
C VAL A 97 1.58 8.51 -11.35
N ALA A 98 0.65 8.47 -12.30
CA ALA A 98 -0.27 7.34 -12.49
C ALA A 98 0.47 6.00 -12.54
N GLY A 99 -0.06 4.99 -11.84
CA GLY A 99 0.54 3.68 -11.69
C GLY A 99 1.22 3.44 -10.34
N VAL A 100 1.18 4.43 -9.44
CA VAL A 100 1.60 4.26 -8.03
C VAL A 100 0.36 4.13 -7.16
N LEU A 101 0.10 2.93 -6.68
CA LEU A 101 -0.97 2.65 -5.73
C LEU A 101 -0.52 3.01 -4.31
N GLN A 102 -1.33 3.76 -3.59
CA GLN A 102 -1.23 3.95 -2.15
C GLN A 102 -2.33 3.15 -1.45
N VAL A 103 -1.92 2.41 -0.43
CA VAL A 103 -2.85 1.70 0.45
C VAL A 103 -2.59 2.12 1.88
N ASP A 104 -3.60 2.68 2.53
CA ASP A 104 -3.55 3.01 3.95
C ASP A 104 -4.23 1.89 4.73
N ALA A 105 -3.44 1.16 5.52
CA ALA A 105 -3.87 -0.04 6.23
C ALA A 105 -3.62 0.07 7.73
N GLU A 106 -4.63 -0.24 8.53
CA GLU A 106 -4.54 -0.26 9.99
C GLU A 106 -3.76 -1.49 10.47
N VAL A 107 -2.76 -1.28 11.32
CA VAL A 107 -1.99 -2.36 11.95
C VAL A 107 -2.91 -3.21 12.83
N PRO A 108 -3.06 -4.52 12.58
CA PRO A 108 -3.89 -5.37 13.42
C PRO A 108 -3.43 -5.37 14.88
N ALA A 109 -4.37 -5.26 15.82
CA ALA A 109 -4.07 -5.30 17.25
C ALA A 109 -3.40 -6.63 17.68
N SER A 110 -3.65 -7.70 16.91
CA SER A 110 -3.07 -9.03 17.10
C SER A 110 -1.69 -9.22 16.47
N ALA A 111 -1.17 -8.22 15.75
CA ALA A 111 0.17 -8.31 15.14
C ALA A 111 1.24 -8.49 16.23
N SER A 112 2.22 -9.34 15.94
CA SER A 112 3.37 -9.56 16.85
C SER A 112 4.33 -8.38 16.78
N SER A 113 5.01 -8.07 17.89
CA SER A 113 6.11 -7.10 17.85
C SER A 113 7.28 -7.63 17.01
N GLY A 114 8.03 -6.73 16.38
CA GLY A 114 9.15 -7.08 15.51
C GLY A 114 8.79 -7.06 14.02
N ALA A 115 9.57 -7.77 13.22
CA ALA A 115 9.35 -7.87 11.79
C ALA A 115 8.15 -8.77 11.47
N ASN A 116 7.17 -8.24 10.76
CA ASN A 116 6.00 -8.97 10.30
C ASN A 116 5.98 -9.01 8.78
N SER A 117 5.57 -10.14 8.20
CA SER A 117 5.32 -10.22 6.76
C SER A 117 4.16 -9.31 6.38
N ILE A 118 4.28 -8.64 5.24
CA ILE A 118 3.19 -7.88 4.67
C ILE A 118 2.92 -8.38 3.25
N THR A 119 1.65 -8.52 2.91
CA THR A 119 1.20 -8.93 1.59
C THR A 119 0.04 -8.04 1.15
N VAL A 120 0.13 -7.50 -0.05
CA VAL A 120 -0.96 -6.77 -0.69
C VAL A 120 -1.48 -7.63 -1.83
N GLN A 121 -2.79 -7.74 -1.93
CA GLN A 121 -3.47 -8.44 -3.03
C GLN A 121 -4.40 -7.48 -3.76
N VAL A 122 -4.33 -7.49 -5.10
CA VAL A 122 -5.23 -6.75 -5.97
C VAL A 122 -5.90 -7.75 -6.90
N GLY A 123 -7.18 -7.98 -6.72
CA GLY A 123 -7.90 -9.06 -7.40
C GLY A 123 -7.29 -10.43 -7.10
N ASN A 124 -6.77 -11.10 -8.12
CA ASN A 124 -6.09 -12.40 -8.00
C ASN A 124 -4.56 -12.29 -7.97
N GLN A 125 -4.01 -11.08 -8.01
CA GLN A 125 -2.57 -10.86 -8.00
C GLN A 125 -2.10 -10.55 -6.58
N ILE A 126 -1.03 -11.19 -6.17
CA ILE A 126 -0.45 -11.07 -4.82
C ILE A 126 0.95 -10.46 -4.97
N SER A 127 1.28 -9.50 -4.10
CA SER A 127 2.63 -8.93 -4.03
C SER A 127 3.67 -10.00 -3.71
N GLN A 128 4.95 -9.69 -4.00
CA GLN A 128 6.04 -10.62 -3.71
C GLN A 128 6.08 -11.04 -2.24
N SER A 129 6.58 -12.26 -2.00
CA SER A 129 6.88 -12.75 -0.66
C SER A 129 8.17 -12.13 -0.10
N GLY A 130 8.36 -12.22 1.22
CA GLY A 130 9.59 -11.77 1.88
C GLY A 130 9.67 -10.27 2.15
N VAL A 131 8.59 -9.53 1.90
CA VAL A 131 8.47 -8.12 2.30
C VAL A 131 8.04 -8.05 3.76
N THR A 132 8.67 -7.16 4.53
CA THR A 132 8.41 -7.02 5.97
C THR A 132 8.16 -5.58 6.38
N VAL A 133 7.43 -5.44 7.47
CA VAL A 133 7.17 -4.18 8.18
C VAL A 133 7.42 -4.38 9.67
N TRP A 134 7.92 -3.34 10.35
CA TRP A 134 8.28 -3.41 11.77
C TRP A 134 7.14 -2.88 12.65
N MET A 135 6.82 -3.63 13.71
CA MET A 135 5.76 -3.35 14.68
C MET A 135 6.30 -3.27 16.11
N GLN A 136 5.67 -2.40 16.92
CA GLN A 136 5.93 -2.36 18.37
C GLN A 136 5.32 -3.54 19.10
#